data_1b0b63b7e2b09d8e97bdc418a5fb7b6d
#
_entry.id   1b0b63b7e2b09d8e97bdc418a5fb7b6d
#
_cell.length_a   1.000
_cell.length_b   1.000
_cell.length_c   1.000
_cell.angle_alpha   90.00
_cell.angle_beta   90.00
_cell.angle_gamma   90.00
#
_symmetry.space_group_name_H-M   'P 1'
#
loop_
_entity.id
_entity.type
_entity.pdbx_description
1 polymer ?
#
loop_
_entity_poly.entity_id
_entity_poly.type
_entity_poly.pdbx_seq_one_letter_code
_entity_poly.pdbx_strand_id
1 'polypeptide(L)'
;MLIYSMSVSVDGFITDREGGFEWTAPDDELFRFHLAAVRELGGYLLGRRLYEAMLVWETDPALRDDEAGAAFADVWSAIPKVVFSRTLDGVQGNARLAQASVAEEVAAALDATDKDVSIGGAGLAAEAIELGLVDELRMFRYPVVVGGGTPFLPPVTEHIALDLIETRTFGSRVMYERYRQSPRAD
;
A
#
# COMPACT_ATOMS: atom_id res chain seq x y z
N MET A 1 -9.88 -4.45 9.00
CA MET A 1 -8.44 -4.51 9.39
C MET A 1 -7.65 -3.45 8.65
N LEU A 2 -6.54 -2.97 9.24
CA LEU A 2 -5.59 -2.09 8.55
C LEU A 2 -4.47 -2.92 7.91
N ILE A 3 -4.28 -2.76 6.60
CA ILE A 3 -3.32 -3.52 5.79
C ILE A 3 -2.24 -2.59 5.26
N TYR A 4 -0.97 -2.93 5.46
CA TYR A 4 0.13 -2.29 4.76
C TYR A 4 0.64 -3.20 3.65
N SER A 5 0.48 -2.77 2.40
CA SER A 5 0.78 -3.56 1.20
C SER A 5 1.66 -2.78 0.24
N MET A 6 2.83 -3.33 -0.14
CA MET A 6 3.77 -2.70 -1.09
C MET A 6 4.55 -3.75 -1.89
N SER A 7 5.00 -3.35 -3.08
CA SER A 7 6.08 -4.01 -3.81
C SER A 7 7.41 -3.74 -3.12
N VAL A 8 8.25 -4.76 -2.98
CA VAL A 8 9.51 -4.68 -2.24
C VAL A 8 10.61 -5.46 -2.96
N SER A 9 11.84 -4.93 -2.97
CA SER A 9 13.02 -5.64 -3.45
C SER A 9 13.46 -6.76 -2.48
N VAL A 10 14.32 -7.67 -2.93
CA VAL A 10 14.87 -8.74 -2.07
C VAL A 10 15.57 -8.16 -0.85
N ASP A 11 16.26 -7.03 -1.01
CA ASP A 11 16.97 -6.32 0.07
C ASP A 11 16.07 -5.34 0.87
N GLY A 12 14.75 -5.37 0.67
CA GLY A 12 13.77 -4.77 1.59
C GLY A 12 13.38 -3.32 1.31
N PHE A 13 13.55 -2.81 0.09
CA PHE A 13 13.24 -1.44 -0.28
C PHE A 13 12.02 -1.38 -1.21
N ILE A 14 11.23 -0.29 -1.11
CA ILE A 14 10.08 0.00 -1.98
C ILE A 14 10.43 0.95 -3.13
N THR A 15 11.56 1.65 -3.03
CA THR A 15 12.17 2.46 -4.10
C THR A 15 13.67 2.26 -4.07
N ASP A 16 14.35 2.56 -5.16
CA ASP A 16 15.80 2.68 -5.20
C ASP A 16 16.31 3.99 -4.55
N ARG A 17 17.62 4.26 -4.65
CA ARG A 17 18.27 5.44 -4.04
C ARG A 17 17.83 6.75 -4.68
N GLU A 18 17.46 6.73 -5.96
CA GLU A 18 16.94 7.86 -6.73
C GLU A 18 15.44 8.06 -6.54
N GLY A 19 14.75 7.13 -5.85
CA GLY A 19 13.32 7.12 -5.61
C GLY A 19 12.52 6.43 -6.72
N GLY A 20 13.19 5.75 -7.66
CA GLY A 20 12.59 4.99 -8.74
C GLY A 20 11.98 3.68 -8.24
N PHE A 21 10.93 3.22 -8.92
CA PHE A 21 10.22 1.97 -8.63
C PHE A 21 9.73 1.26 -9.92
N GLU A 22 10.27 1.59 -11.07
CA GLU A 22 9.88 1.04 -12.38
C GLU A 22 10.08 -0.48 -12.44
N TRP A 23 11.00 -1.02 -11.63
CA TRP A 23 11.22 -2.45 -11.46
C TRP A 23 10.03 -3.19 -10.83
N THR A 24 9.03 -2.47 -10.32
CA THR A 24 7.80 -3.04 -9.75
C THR A 24 6.66 -3.19 -10.76
N ALA A 25 6.90 -2.94 -12.04
CA ALA A 25 5.88 -3.08 -13.08
C ALA A 25 5.33 -4.53 -13.09
N PRO A 26 4.03 -4.74 -12.86
CA PRO A 26 3.45 -6.07 -12.80
C PRO A 26 3.24 -6.65 -14.22
N ASP A 27 3.32 -7.97 -14.34
CA ASP A 27 2.77 -8.66 -15.48
C ASP A 27 1.22 -8.78 -15.36
N ASP A 28 0.57 -9.30 -16.39
CA ASP A 28 -0.90 -9.43 -16.43
C ASP A 28 -1.47 -10.27 -15.27
N GLU A 29 -0.77 -11.33 -14.85
CA GLU A 29 -1.22 -12.19 -13.75
C GLU A 29 -1.20 -11.42 -12.43
N LEU A 30 -0.09 -10.77 -12.15
CA LEU A 30 0.10 -10.00 -10.94
C LEU A 30 -0.80 -8.75 -10.92
N PHE A 31 -0.99 -8.09 -12.07
CA PHE A 31 -1.88 -6.95 -12.18
C PHE A 31 -3.34 -7.33 -11.87
N ARG A 32 -3.83 -8.46 -12.38
CA ARG A 32 -5.18 -8.95 -12.04
C ARG A 32 -5.30 -9.32 -10.56
N PHE A 33 -4.23 -9.81 -9.95
CA PHE A 33 -4.21 -10.06 -8.50
C PHE A 33 -4.32 -8.74 -7.71
N HIS A 34 -3.58 -7.69 -8.11
CA HIS A 34 -3.71 -6.35 -7.51
C HIS A 34 -5.13 -5.79 -7.67
N LEU A 35 -5.71 -5.89 -8.87
CA LEU A 35 -7.08 -5.46 -9.11
C LEU A 35 -8.09 -6.18 -8.20
N ALA A 36 -7.95 -7.50 -8.05
CA ALA A 36 -8.81 -8.27 -7.16
C ALA A 36 -8.64 -7.82 -5.69
N ALA A 37 -7.41 -7.61 -5.25
CA ALA A 37 -7.11 -7.16 -3.88
C ALA A 37 -7.69 -5.75 -3.59
N VAL A 38 -7.58 -4.82 -4.54
CA VAL A 38 -8.09 -3.44 -4.37
C VAL A 38 -9.64 -3.41 -4.32
N ARG A 39 -10.33 -4.30 -5.01
CA ARG A 39 -11.80 -4.43 -4.95
C ARG A 39 -12.34 -4.80 -3.57
N GLU A 40 -11.52 -5.47 -2.77
CA GLU A 40 -11.89 -5.87 -1.40
C GLU A 40 -11.66 -4.76 -0.37
N LEU A 41 -11.09 -3.62 -0.77
CA LEU A 41 -10.83 -2.50 0.14
C LEU A 41 -12.03 -1.55 0.22
N GLY A 42 -12.25 -1.01 1.42
CA GLY A 42 -13.24 0.03 1.70
C GLY A 42 -12.65 1.43 1.81
N GLY A 43 -11.32 1.58 1.86
CA GLY A 43 -10.65 2.87 1.95
C GLY A 43 -9.14 2.77 1.84
N TYR A 44 -8.52 3.92 1.60
CA TYR A 44 -7.07 4.07 1.50
C TYR A 44 -6.58 5.26 2.32
N LEU A 45 -5.54 5.04 3.12
CA LEU A 45 -4.76 6.10 3.76
C LEU A 45 -3.42 6.22 3.02
N LEU A 46 -3.14 7.38 2.46
CA LEU A 46 -2.01 7.57 1.55
C LEU A 46 -1.06 8.65 2.05
N GLY A 47 0.22 8.34 2.09
CA GLY A 47 1.24 9.36 2.14
C GLY A 47 1.29 10.14 0.81
N ARG A 48 1.71 11.41 0.85
CA ARG A 48 1.74 12.31 -0.30
C ARG A 48 2.33 11.69 -1.55
N ARG A 49 3.56 11.12 -1.46
CA ARG A 49 4.27 10.60 -2.64
C ARG A 49 3.53 9.47 -3.33
N LEU A 50 2.93 8.56 -2.54
CA LEU A 50 2.13 7.47 -3.10
C LEU A 50 0.85 8.00 -3.73
N TYR A 51 0.17 8.96 -3.09
CA TYR A 51 -0.98 9.62 -3.67
C TYR A 51 -0.65 10.24 -5.04
N GLU A 52 0.43 11.04 -5.12
CA GLU A 52 0.88 11.67 -6.36
C GLU A 52 1.21 10.64 -7.45
N ALA A 53 1.91 9.55 -7.09
CA ALA A 53 2.22 8.46 -8.03
C ALA A 53 0.97 7.75 -8.56
N MET A 54 -0.06 7.60 -7.73
CA MET A 54 -1.29 6.90 -8.10
C MET A 54 -2.32 7.77 -8.82
N LEU A 55 -2.11 9.10 -8.88
CA LEU A 55 -2.99 10.01 -9.63
C LEU A 55 -3.08 9.66 -11.12
N VAL A 56 -2.07 9.01 -11.67
CA VAL A 56 -2.06 8.56 -13.06
C VAL A 56 -3.29 7.71 -13.40
N TRP A 57 -3.82 6.92 -12.46
CA TRP A 57 -5.02 6.12 -12.64
C TRP A 57 -6.32 6.92 -12.78
N GLU A 58 -6.29 8.19 -12.36
CA GLU A 58 -7.42 9.12 -12.48
C GLU A 58 -7.25 10.11 -13.66
N THR A 59 -6.00 10.28 -14.16
CA THR A 59 -5.66 11.37 -15.09
C THR A 59 -5.17 10.89 -16.45
N ASP A 60 -4.58 9.69 -16.57
CA ASP A 60 -4.05 9.17 -17.81
C ASP A 60 -5.05 8.22 -18.50
N PRO A 61 -5.65 8.63 -19.64
CA PRO A 61 -6.59 7.79 -20.37
C PRO A 61 -5.92 6.53 -20.96
N ALA A 62 -4.61 6.53 -21.22
CA ALA A 62 -3.91 5.39 -21.78
C ALA A 62 -3.93 4.16 -20.83
N LEU A 63 -4.06 4.36 -19.53
CA LEU A 63 -4.20 3.28 -18.55
C LEU A 63 -5.58 2.58 -18.62
N ARG A 64 -6.48 3.06 -19.46
CA ARG A 64 -7.82 2.49 -19.70
C ARG A 64 -7.94 1.79 -21.04
N ASP A 65 -6.83 1.62 -21.79
CA ASP A 65 -6.85 1.03 -23.13
C ASP A 65 -7.19 -0.47 -23.13
N ASP A 66 -6.98 -1.14 -22.01
CA ASP A 66 -7.41 -2.53 -21.82
C ASP A 66 -8.44 -2.68 -20.71
N GLU A 67 -9.14 -3.84 -20.69
CA GLU A 67 -10.23 -4.12 -19.75
C GLU A 67 -9.76 -4.11 -18.28
N ALA A 68 -8.58 -4.63 -18.00
CA ALA A 68 -8.06 -4.71 -16.63
C ALA A 68 -7.64 -3.34 -16.10
N GLY A 69 -6.98 -2.54 -16.95
CA GLY A 69 -6.61 -1.16 -16.64
C GLY A 69 -7.83 -0.27 -16.41
N ALA A 70 -8.84 -0.35 -17.29
CA ALA A 70 -10.10 0.36 -17.13
C ALA A 70 -10.78 -0.03 -15.80
N ALA A 71 -10.86 -1.33 -15.50
CA ALA A 71 -11.47 -1.82 -14.27
C ALA A 71 -10.69 -1.37 -13.01
N PHE A 72 -9.35 -1.33 -13.07
CA PHE A 72 -8.54 -0.81 -11.96
C PHE A 72 -8.79 0.67 -11.75
N ALA A 73 -8.78 1.48 -12.80
CA ALA A 73 -9.01 2.91 -12.74
C ALA A 73 -10.41 3.23 -12.17
N ASP A 74 -11.44 2.46 -12.53
CA ASP A 74 -12.80 2.63 -11.99
C ASP A 74 -12.85 2.34 -10.48
N VAL A 75 -12.27 1.22 -10.03
CA VAL A 75 -12.21 0.87 -8.61
C VAL A 75 -11.37 1.88 -7.83
N TRP A 76 -10.20 2.26 -8.37
CA TRP A 76 -9.33 3.24 -7.74
C TRP A 76 -10.00 4.60 -7.58
N SER A 77 -10.70 5.09 -8.61
CA SER A 77 -11.43 6.36 -8.55
C SER A 77 -12.58 6.34 -7.55
N ALA A 78 -13.23 5.20 -7.37
CA ALA A 78 -14.38 5.05 -6.47
C ALA A 78 -13.99 4.92 -4.99
N ILE A 79 -12.81 4.33 -4.67
CA ILE A 79 -12.37 4.12 -3.29
C ILE A 79 -12.15 5.46 -2.57
N PRO A 80 -12.70 5.65 -1.34
CA PRO A 80 -12.40 6.80 -0.50
C PRO A 80 -10.91 6.83 -0.09
N LYS A 81 -10.29 8.00 -0.19
CA LYS A 81 -8.86 8.18 0.13
C LYS A 81 -8.67 9.29 1.16
N VAL A 82 -7.82 9.04 2.15
CA VAL A 82 -7.33 10.07 3.08
C VAL A 82 -5.86 10.30 2.81
N VAL A 83 -5.48 11.53 2.48
CA VAL A 83 -4.11 11.88 2.08
C VAL A 83 -3.42 12.66 3.17
N PHE A 84 -2.31 12.13 3.65
CA PHE A 84 -1.47 12.76 4.65
C PHE A 84 -0.39 13.61 3.98
N SER A 85 -0.54 14.92 4.09
CA SER A 85 0.42 15.89 3.55
C SER A 85 0.43 17.17 4.38
N ARG A 86 1.62 17.75 4.54
CA ARG A 86 1.81 19.07 5.14
C ARG A 86 2.04 20.17 4.11
N THR A 87 2.05 19.81 2.82
CA THR A 87 2.48 20.71 1.74
C THR A 87 1.53 20.74 0.54
N LEU A 88 0.52 19.86 0.51
CA LEU A 88 -0.55 19.93 -0.48
C LEU A 88 -1.64 20.86 0.00
N ASP A 89 -2.05 21.79 -0.84
CA ASP A 89 -3.16 22.71 -0.57
C ASP A 89 -4.53 22.05 -0.85
N GLY A 90 -4.55 20.96 -1.60
CA GLY A 90 -5.75 20.20 -1.95
C GLY A 90 -5.44 18.88 -2.61
N VAL A 91 -6.47 18.06 -2.77
CA VAL A 91 -6.45 16.77 -3.44
C VAL A 91 -7.62 16.67 -4.42
N GLN A 92 -7.55 15.75 -5.37
CA GLN A 92 -8.60 15.53 -6.37
C GLN A 92 -9.22 14.13 -6.26
N GLY A 93 -10.29 13.90 -7.01
CA GLY A 93 -11.00 12.63 -7.02
C GLY A 93 -11.76 12.38 -5.70
N ASN A 94 -12.00 11.10 -5.40
CA ASN A 94 -12.61 10.69 -4.13
C ASN A 94 -11.57 10.68 -3.00
N ALA A 95 -10.97 11.85 -2.75
CA ALA A 95 -9.92 12.02 -1.74
C ALA A 95 -10.15 13.27 -0.88
N ARG A 96 -9.64 13.25 0.33
CA ARG A 96 -9.55 14.40 1.23
C ARG A 96 -8.18 14.45 1.92
N LEU A 97 -7.76 15.63 2.33
CA LEU A 97 -6.61 15.76 3.22
C LEU A 97 -6.96 15.25 4.62
N ALA A 98 -6.00 14.61 5.28
CA ALA A 98 -6.11 14.24 6.68
C ALA A 98 -6.23 15.51 7.55
N GLN A 99 -7.12 15.48 8.53
CA GLN A 99 -7.40 16.60 9.44
C GLN A 99 -7.08 16.26 10.89
N ALA A 100 -6.74 14.99 11.16
CA ALA A 100 -6.47 14.46 12.48
C ALA A 100 -5.18 13.63 12.48
N SER A 101 -4.83 13.05 13.62
CA SER A 101 -3.69 12.15 13.77
C SER A 101 -3.87 10.87 12.95
N VAL A 102 -2.77 10.13 12.71
CA VAL A 102 -2.83 8.83 12.01
C VAL A 102 -3.77 7.87 12.73
N ALA A 103 -3.73 7.81 14.06
CA ALA A 103 -4.59 6.93 14.84
C ALA A 103 -6.08 7.26 14.67
N GLU A 104 -6.45 8.54 14.72
CA GLU A 104 -7.84 9.00 14.56
C GLU A 104 -8.35 8.77 13.13
N GLU A 105 -7.53 9.06 12.12
CA GLU A 105 -7.91 8.83 10.72
C GLU A 105 -8.03 7.34 10.39
N VAL A 106 -7.17 6.49 10.95
CA VAL A 106 -7.27 5.03 10.85
C VAL A 106 -8.57 4.53 11.48
N ALA A 107 -8.87 4.95 12.71
CA ALA A 107 -10.11 4.58 13.39
C ALA A 107 -11.33 5.00 12.59
N ALA A 108 -11.39 6.25 12.12
CA ALA A 108 -12.48 6.76 11.32
C ALA A 108 -12.65 6.02 9.97
N ALA A 109 -11.54 5.65 9.33
CA ALA A 109 -11.59 4.90 8.07
C ALA A 109 -12.11 3.47 8.27
N LEU A 110 -11.71 2.80 9.37
CA LEU A 110 -12.18 1.46 9.71
C LEU A 110 -13.66 1.47 10.12
N ASP A 111 -14.11 2.47 10.84
CA ASP A 111 -15.52 2.62 11.27
C ASP A 111 -16.46 2.93 10.08
N ALA A 112 -15.93 3.49 9.00
CA ALA A 112 -16.71 3.87 7.82
C ALA A 112 -17.05 2.69 6.89
N THR A 113 -16.48 1.50 7.10
CA THR A 113 -16.65 0.35 6.21
C THR A 113 -16.51 -0.99 6.93
N ASP A 114 -17.24 -2.00 6.45
CA ASP A 114 -17.06 -3.40 6.87
C ASP A 114 -15.89 -4.10 6.14
N LYS A 115 -15.27 -3.43 5.15
CA LYS A 115 -14.13 -3.93 4.40
C LYS A 115 -12.81 -3.57 5.07
N ASP A 116 -11.72 -4.17 4.57
CA ASP A 116 -10.37 -3.79 4.98
C ASP A 116 -10.00 -2.40 4.46
N VAL A 117 -9.12 -1.71 5.18
CA VAL A 117 -8.56 -0.42 4.79
C VAL A 117 -7.07 -0.61 4.55
N SER A 118 -6.54 -0.01 3.48
CA SER A 118 -5.11 -0.06 3.18
C SER A 118 -4.42 1.24 3.58
N ILE A 119 -3.18 1.12 4.08
CA ILE A 119 -2.29 2.25 4.31
C ILE A 119 -1.08 2.13 3.38
N GLY A 120 -0.66 3.24 2.79
CA GLY A 120 0.45 3.24 1.84
C GLY A 120 1.35 4.46 1.92
N GLY A 121 2.62 4.24 1.54
CA GLY A 121 3.73 5.16 1.76
C GLY A 121 4.49 4.82 3.03
N ALA A 122 5.79 4.46 2.90
CA ALA A 122 6.59 3.91 3.99
C ALA A 122 6.63 4.80 5.25
N GLY A 123 6.71 6.12 5.09
CA GLY A 123 6.73 7.04 6.25
C GLY A 123 5.42 7.05 7.03
N LEU A 124 4.28 7.01 6.33
CA LEU A 124 2.96 6.95 6.97
C LEU A 124 2.74 5.57 7.63
N ALA A 125 3.10 4.50 6.91
CA ALA A 125 3.00 3.14 7.44
C ALA A 125 3.93 2.93 8.65
N ALA A 126 5.12 3.53 8.66
CA ALA A 126 6.03 3.49 9.80
C ALA A 126 5.37 4.01 11.08
N GLU A 127 4.70 5.15 11.02
CA GLU A 127 3.96 5.72 12.16
C GLU A 127 2.84 4.79 12.62
N ALA A 128 2.07 4.22 11.69
CA ALA A 128 1.01 3.27 12.01
C ALA A 128 1.55 1.96 12.63
N ILE A 129 2.72 1.47 12.17
CA ILE A 129 3.39 0.29 12.73
C ILE A 129 3.87 0.58 14.17
N GLU A 130 4.50 1.73 14.42
CA GLU A 130 4.94 2.15 15.75
C GLU A 130 3.77 2.27 16.74
N LEU A 131 2.63 2.74 16.26
CA LEU A 131 1.39 2.83 17.04
C LEU A 131 0.68 1.48 17.23
N GLY A 132 1.16 0.40 16.59
CA GLY A 132 0.55 -0.93 16.65
C GLY A 132 -0.82 -1.03 15.95
N LEU A 133 -1.06 -0.17 14.96
CA LEU A 133 -2.34 -0.09 14.25
C LEU A 133 -2.43 -1.03 13.05
N VAL A 134 -1.29 -1.49 12.51
CA VAL A 134 -1.25 -2.35 11.31
C VAL A 134 -1.50 -3.79 11.71
N ASP A 135 -2.61 -4.35 11.24
CA ASP A 135 -2.99 -5.74 11.50
C ASP A 135 -2.26 -6.73 10.58
N GLU A 136 -1.99 -6.32 9.34
CA GLU A 136 -1.49 -7.22 8.31
C GLU A 136 -0.48 -6.55 7.39
N LEU A 137 0.63 -7.24 7.13
CA LEU A 137 1.63 -6.86 6.15
C LEU A 137 1.48 -7.73 4.91
N ARG A 138 1.46 -7.11 3.72
CA ARG A 138 1.46 -7.79 2.42
C ARG A 138 2.65 -7.31 1.59
N MET A 139 3.54 -8.23 1.25
CA MET A 139 4.76 -7.93 0.52
C MET A 139 4.72 -8.62 -0.84
N PHE A 140 4.90 -7.85 -1.90
CA PHE A 140 5.17 -8.37 -3.23
C PHE A 140 6.68 -8.29 -3.47
N ARG A 141 7.39 -9.36 -3.16
CA ARG A 141 8.86 -9.40 -3.24
C ARG A 141 9.31 -9.68 -4.66
N TYR A 142 9.87 -8.65 -5.27
CA TYR A 142 10.46 -8.72 -6.60
C TYR A 142 11.87 -9.28 -6.54
N PRO A 143 12.28 -10.13 -7.51
CA PRO A 143 13.62 -10.74 -7.54
C PRO A 143 14.68 -9.74 -8.03
N VAL A 144 14.83 -8.61 -7.33
CA VAL A 144 15.78 -7.54 -7.62
C VAL A 144 16.44 -7.06 -6.33
N VAL A 145 17.69 -6.64 -6.42
CA VAL A 145 18.44 -5.94 -5.37
C VAL A 145 18.67 -4.52 -5.84
N VAL A 146 18.19 -3.53 -5.09
CA VAL A 146 18.34 -2.11 -5.45
C VAL A 146 19.46 -1.41 -4.68
N GLY A 147 19.97 -2.03 -3.62
CA GLY A 147 21.15 -1.58 -2.89
C GLY A 147 20.93 -0.37 -1.98
N GLY A 148 19.68 -0.01 -1.69
CA GLY A 148 19.29 1.11 -0.82
C GLY A 148 18.10 1.87 -1.40
N GLY A 149 17.58 2.84 -0.64
CA GLY A 149 16.38 3.60 -1.01
C GLY A 149 15.42 3.74 0.16
N THR A 150 14.12 3.76 -0.11
CA THR A 150 13.09 3.82 0.93
C THR A 150 12.80 2.39 1.46
N PRO A 151 13.08 2.08 2.72
CA PRO A 151 12.81 0.75 3.26
C PRO A 151 11.29 0.49 3.38
N PHE A 152 10.89 -0.77 3.20
CA PHE A 152 9.51 -1.21 3.43
C PHE A 152 9.13 -1.10 4.90
N LEU A 153 9.96 -1.64 5.80
CA LEU A 153 9.74 -1.57 7.25
C LEU A 153 10.61 -0.50 7.88
N PRO A 154 10.09 0.23 8.87
CA PRO A 154 10.90 1.16 9.66
C PRO A 154 11.88 0.41 10.57
N PRO A 155 12.91 1.07 11.08
CA PRO A 155 13.62 0.56 12.24
C PRO A 155 12.64 0.49 13.43
N VAL A 156 12.58 -0.68 14.07
CA VAL A 156 11.72 -0.89 15.24
C VAL A 156 12.57 -1.03 16.50
N THR A 157 12.07 -0.56 17.63
CA THR A 157 12.77 -0.63 18.92
C THR A 157 12.62 -1.99 19.59
N GLU A 158 11.51 -2.68 19.31
CA GLU A 158 11.18 -4.00 19.84
C GLU A 158 10.84 -4.96 18.69
N HIS A 159 11.04 -6.24 18.89
CA HIS A 159 10.66 -7.25 17.91
C HIS A 159 9.14 -7.29 17.76
N ILE A 160 8.68 -7.32 16.52
CA ILE A 160 7.28 -7.56 16.16
C ILE A 160 7.18 -8.98 15.64
N ALA A 161 6.55 -9.86 16.41
CA ALA A 161 6.32 -11.24 15.99
C ALA A 161 5.22 -11.28 14.92
N LEU A 162 5.45 -12.06 13.86
CA LEU A 162 4.54 -12.18 12.72
C LEU A 162 4.26 -13.66 12.44
N ASP A 163 3.01 -13.96 12.16
CA ASP A 163 2.58 -15.24 11.63
C ASP A 163 2.48 -15.16 10.11
N LEU A 164 3.16 -16.06 9.41
CA LEU A 164 3.05 -16.19 7.96
C LEU A 164 1.70 -16.84 7.63
N ILE A 165 0.80 -16.09 6.97
CA ILE A 165 -0.56 -16.52 6.65
C ILE A 165 -0.64 -17.16 5.25
N GLU A 166 0.10 -16.60 4.29
CA GLU A 166 0.01 -17.02 2.90
C GLU A 166 1.31 -16.71 2.16
N THR A 167 1.67 -17.59 1.22
CA THR A 167 2.68 -17.32 0.21
C THR A 167 2.17 -17.74 -1.15
N ARG A 168 2.53 -16.98 -2.19
CA ARG A 168 2.27 -17.32 -3.58
C ARG A 168 3.42 -16.84 -4.45
N THR A 169 3.82 -17.63 -5.42
CA THR A 169 4.78 -17.23 -6.46
C THR A 169 4.03 -17.05 -7.78
N PHE A 170 4.23 -15.91 -8.43
CA PHE A 170 3.66 -15.59 -9.75
C PHE A 170 4.60 -16.04 -10.88
N GLY A 171 4.06 -16.10 -12.11
CA GLY A 171 4.84 -16.43 -13.31
C GLY A 171 6.01 -15.48 -13.55
N SER A 172 5.88 -14.21 -13.16
CA SER A 172 6.96 -13.20 -13.12
C SER A 172 8.06 -13.46 -12.09
N ARG A 173 7.96 -14.52 -11.29
CA ARG A 173 8.83 -14.85 -10.16
C ARG A 173 8.73 -13.89 -8.98
N VAL A 174 7.73 -12.99 -8.98
CA VAL A 174 7.40 -12.20 -7.79
C VAL A 174 6.79 -13.12 -6.75
N MET A 175 7.22 -12.99 -5.51
CA MET A 175 6.67 -13.73 -4.38
C MET A 175 5.74 -12.81 -3.59
N TYR A 176 4.48 -13.21 -3.41
CA TYR A 176 3.56 -12.59 -2.47
C TYR A 176 3.68 -13.28 -1.12
N GLU A 177 3.82 -12.48 -0.07
CA GLU A 177 3.90 -12.91 1.32
C GLU A 177 2.90 -12.09 2.13
N ARG A 178 2.10 -12.78 2.92
CA ARG A 178 1.09 -12.19 3.79
C ARG A 178 1.37 -12.58 5.22
N TYR A 179 1.55 -11.57 6.06
CA TYR A 179 1.85 -11.74 7.48
C TYR A 179 0.79 -11.04 8.33
N ARG A 180 0.47 -11.63 9.46
CA ARG A 180 -0.36 -11.00 10.49
C ARG A 180 0.47 -10.83 11.76
N GLN A 181 0.24 -9.76 12.49
CA GLN A 181 0.88 -9.56 13.76
C GLN A 181 0.40 -10.66 14.74
N SER A 182 1.35 -11.40 15.32
CA SER A 182 1.02 -12.40 16.33
C SER A 182 0.51 -11.71 17.61
N PRO A 183 -0.45 -12.30 18.34
CA PRO A 183 -0.84 -11.78 19.63
C PRO A 183 0.40 -11.63 20.53
N ARG A 184 0.51 -10.50 21.23
CA ARG A 184 1.57 -10.35 22.24
C ARG A 184 1.41 -11.45 23.27
N ALA A 185 2.46 -12.23 23.50
CA ALA A 185 2.51 -13.13 24.66
C ALA A 185 2.56 -12.25 25.93
N ASP A 186 1.57 -12.41 26.79
CA ASP A 186 1.51 -11.77 28.13
C ASP A 186 2.67 -12.23 29.03
#